data_f577c97c3d4f3f6385a66cab371f8034
#
_entry.id   f577c97c3d4f3f6385a66cab371f8034
#
_cell.length_a   1.000
_cell.length_b   1.000
_cell.length_c   1.000
_cell.angle_alpha   90.00
_cell.angle_beta   90.00
_cell.angle_gamma   90.00
#
_symmetry.space_group_name_H-M   'P 1'
#
loop_
_entity.id
_entity.type
_entity.pdbx_description
1 polymer ?
#
loop_
_entity_poly.entity_id
_entity_poly.type
_entity_poly.pdbx_seq_one_letter_code
_entity_poly.pdbx_strand_id
1 'polypeptide(L)'
;MPILGRRDHIVEVAIKLFCEHGFHATGVDRIMREAKVSKKTLYNHFRSKDELILAALQQHDSVFRNNFVKDVEQLSDTPEGQLIAIFDAAENWFSDQNFFGCMFVNVVGEYSDANSPMRDVSKSFKKMVWRYIHDLCTKAGVTEPETMANQLALLFEGAIVTAQISGTAGSAATAKNVASQLLAANLAQKACD
;
A
#
# COMPACT_ATOMS: atom_id res chain seq x y z
N MET A 1 15.62 -14.42 15.38
CA MET A 1 14.41 -14.38 14.54
C MET A 1 13.41 -15.38 15.10
N PRO A 2 12.16 -15.01 15.38
CA PRO A 2 11.14 -16.00 15.74
C PRO A 2 11.00 -17.00 14.58
N ILE A 3 10.88 -18.28 14.92
CA ILE A 3 10.61 -19.33 13.91
C ILE A 3 9.20 -19.06 13.39
N LEU A 4 9.09 -18.52 12.19
CA LEU A 4 7.80 -18.33 11.51
C LEU A 4 7.04 -19.64 11.47
N GLY A 5 5.78 -19.60 11.83
CA GLY A 5 4.89 -20.74 11.68
C GLY A 5 4.81 -21.17 10.22
N ARG A 6 4.59 -22.45 9.97
CA ARG A 6 4.54 -22.98 8.58
C ARG A 6 3.47 -22.29 7.74
N ARG A 7 2.37 -21.85 8.35
CA ARG A 7 1.33 -21.04 7.72
C ARG A 7 1.87 -19.69 7.25
N ASP A 8 2.59 -18.99 8.12
CA ASP A 8 3.11 -17.65 7.84
C ASP A 8 4.18 -17.69 6.75
N HIS A 9 5.02 -18.73 6.76
CA HIS A 9 5.99 -18.96 5.68
C HIS A 9 5.30 -19.15 4.31
N ILE A 10 4.20 -19.92 4.24
CA ILE A 10 3.43 -20.07 3.00
C ILE A 10 2.88 -18.73 2.54
N VAL A 11 2.35 -17.91 3.46
CA VAL A 11 1.80 -16.57 3.14
C VAL A 11 2.89 -15.64 2.64
N GLU A 12 4.08 -15.61 3.25
CA GLU A 12 5.21 -14.79 2.79
C GLU A 12 5.65 -15.15 1.36
N VAL A 13 5.79 -16.44 1.08
CA VAL A 13 6.11 -16.91 -0.27
C VAL A 13 5.01 -16.54 -1.26
N ALA A 14 3.74 -16.66 -0.85
CA ALA A 14 2.60 -16.29 -1.70
C ALA A 14 2.57 -14.79 -1.99
N ILE A 15 2.80 -13.92 -0.98
CA ILE A 15 2.90 -12.46 -1.18
C ILE A 15 3.93 -12.14 -2.25
N LYS A 16 5.15 -12.65 -2.11
CA LYS A 16 6.22 -12.42 -3.08
C LYS A 16 5.80 -12.81 -4.50
N LEU A 17 5.27 -14.01 -4.66
CA LEU A 17 4.87 -14.53 -5.97
C LEU A 17 3.69 -13.75 -6.56
N PHE A 18 2.71 -13.34 -5.75
CA PHE A 18 1.57 -12.54 -6.20
C PHE A 18 2.00 -11.13 -6.63
N CYS A 19 2.90 -10.50 -5.91
CA CYS A 19 3.46 -9.21 -6.31
C CYS A 19 4.22 -9.30 -7.62
N GLU A 20 5.10 -10.30 -7.77
CA GLU A 20 6.00 -10.45 -8.91
C GLU A 20 5.28 -10.93 -10.19
N HIS A 21 4.28 -11.81 -10.06
CA HIS A 21 3.68 -12.51 -11.20
C HIS A 21 2.17 -12.32 -11.35
N GLY A 22 1.52 -11.63 -10.40
CA GLY A 22 0.07 -11.50 -10.36
C GLY A 22 -0.63 -12.69 -9.69
N PHE A 23 -1.90 -12.49 -9.40
CA PHE A 23 -2.70 -13.46 -8.63
C PHE A 23 -3.14 -14.65 -9.48
N HIS A 24 -3.70 -14.39 -10.68
CA HIS A 24 -4.19 -15.46 -11.54
C HIS A 24 -3.04 -16.31 -12.11
N ALA A 25 -1.96 -15.68 -12.52
CA ALA A 25 -0.80 -16.37 -13.10
C ALA A 25 -0.01 -17.20 -12.07
N THR A 26 -0.15 -16.90 -10.77
CA THR A 26 0.51 -17.66 -9.71
C THR A 26 -0.34 -18.88 -9.32
N GLY A 27 0.02 -20.05 -9.84
CA GLY A 27 -0.64 -21.33 -9.50
C GLY A 27 -0.22 -21.85 -8.12
N VAL A 28 -1.11 -22.63 -7.49
CA VAL A 28 -0.87 -23.26 -6.18
C VAL A 28 0.35 -24.17 -6.19
N ASP A 29 0.59 -24.89 -7.31
CA ASP A 29 1.76 -25.79 -7.47
C ASP A 29 3.08 -25.00 -7.41
N ARG A 30 3.12 -23.78 -7.95
CA ARG A 30 4.29 -22.90 -7.85
C ARG A 30 4.53 -22.48 -6.40
N ILE A 31 3.46 -22.07 -5.70
CA ILE A 31 3.57 -21.68 -4.29
C ILE A 31 4.08 -22.85 -3.44
N MET A 32 3.54 -24.04 -3.63
CA MET A 32 4.02 -25.25 -2.92
C MET A 32 5.50 -25.53 -3.15
N ARG A 33 5.95 -25.42 -4.40
CA ARG A 33 7.34 -25.64 -4.77
C ARG A 33 8.27 -24.62 -4.11
N GLU A 34 7.93 -23.33 -4.20
CA GLU A 34 8.76 -22.26 -3.64
C GLU A 34 8.74 -22.27 -2.09
N ALA A 35 7.59 -22.55 -1.48
CA ALA A 35 7.47 -22.69 -0.03
C ALA A 35 8.02 -24.02 0.51
N LYS A 36 8.41 -24.94 -0.37
CA LYS A 36 8.89 -26.30 -0.03
C LYS A 36 7.91 -27.06 0.87
N VAL A 37 6.63 -27.00 0.55
CA VAL A 37 5.55 -27.68 1.29
C VAL A 37 4.81 -28.68 0.39
N SER A 38 4.25 -29.72 1.04
CA SER A 38 3.39 -30.68 0.35
C SER A 38 1.99 -30.09 0.11
N LYS A 39 1.28 -30.66 -0.87
CA LYS A 39 -0.12 -30.34 -1.15
C LYS A 39 -1.00 -30.49 0.12
N LYS A 40 -0.81 -31.58 0.87
CA LYS A 40 -1.48 -31.84 2.15
C LYS A 40 -1.21 -30.71 3.15
N THR A 41 0.03 -30.25 3.25
CA THR A 41 0.41 -29.17 4.18
C THR A 41 -0.26 -27.86 3.81
N LEU A 42 -0.29 -27.48 2.53
CA LEU A 42 -0.93 -26.24 2.08
C LEU A 42 -2.43 -26.28 2.35
N TYR A 43 -3.12 -27.38 1.97
CA TYR A 43 -4.57 -27.51 2.16
C TYR A 43 -5.01 -27.75 3.60
N ASN A 44 -4.10 -28.11 4.50
CA ASN A 44 -4.36 -28.08 5.94
C ASN A 44 -4.46 -26.65 6.50
N HIS A 45 -3.85 -25.66 5.83
CA HIS A 45 -3.84 -24.27 6.27
C HIS A 45 -4.82 -23.39 5.48
N PHE A 46 -5.09 -23.71 4.22
CA PHE A 46 -5.90 -22.89 3.32
C PHE A 46 -6.81 -23.80 2.47
N ARG A 47 -8.13 -23.63 2.58
CA ARG A 47 -9.12 -24.44 1.86
C ARG A 47 -9.12 -24.18 0.34
N SER A 48 -8.68 -22.99 -0.06
CA SER A 48 -8.64 -22.55 -1.45
C SER A 48 -7.48 -21.57 -1.69
N LYS A 49 -7.18 -21.30 -2.95
CA LYS A 49 -6.26 -20.25 -3.36
C LYS A 49 -6.77 -18.86 -2.92
N ASP A 50 -8.07 -18.65 -2.97
CA ASP A 50 -8.68 -17.38 -2.57
C ASP A 50 -8.51 -17.11 -1.06
N GLU A 51 -8.61 -18.13 -0.21
CA GLU A 51 -8.30 -18.00 1.21
C GLU A 51 -6.84 -17.65 1.45
N LEU A 52 -5.92 -18.23 0.68
CA LEU A 52 -4.50 -17.85 0.74
C LEU A 52 -4.26 -16.42 0.24
N ILE A 53 -4.96 -15.98 -0.82
CA ILE A 53 -4.89 -14.60 -1.30
C ILE A 53 -5.36 -13.62 -0.23
N LEU A 54 -6.49 -13.90 0.43
CA LEU A 54 -7.00 -13.05 1.52
C LEU A 54 -6.00 -12.97 2.67
N ALA A 55 -5.42 -14.10 3.07
CA ALA A 55 -4.38 -14.12 4.12
C ALA A 55 -3.13 -13.32 3.70
N ALA A 56 -2.74 -13.41 2.43
CA ALA A 56 -1.62 -12.66 1.87
C ALA A 56 -1.89 -11.14 1.89
N LEU A 57 -3.08 -10.72 1.47
CA LEU A 57 -3.50 -9.31 1.50
C LEU A 57 -3.52 -8.75 2.93
N GLN A 58 -4.07 -9.50 3.89
CA GLN A 58 -4.13 -9.09 5.30
C GLN A 58 -2.74 -8.95 5.93
N GLN A 59 -1.83 -9.89 5.66
CA GLN A 59 -0.47 -9.82 6.16
C GLN A 59 0.31 -8.69 5.50
N HIS A 60 0.17 -8.53 4.18
CA HIS A 60 0.80 -7.44 3.44
C HIS A 60 0.34 -6.06 3.94
N ASP A 61 -0.97 -5.87 4.20
CA ASP A 61 -1.52 -4.65 4.80
C ASP A 61 -0.80 -4.29 6.11
N SER A 62 -0.73 -5.25 7.04
CA SER A 62 -0.13 -5.00 8.35
C SER A 62 1.35 -4.61 8.24
N VAL A 63 2.11 -5.31 7.42
CA VAL A 63 3.55 -5.07 7.24
C VAL A 63 3.80 -3.74 6.52
N PHE A 64 3.10 -3.53 5.39
CA PHE A 64 3.25 -2.31 4.60
C PHE A 64 2.93 -1.06 5.42
N ARG A 65 1.78 -1.07 6.09
CA ARG A 65 1.33 0.07 6.89
C ARG A 65 2.31 0.43 8.00
N ASN A 66 2.75 -0.57 8.76
CA ASN A 66 3.67 -0.32 9.86
C ASN A 66 5.01 0.23 9.37
N ASN A 67 5.54 -0.31 8.27
CA ASN A 67 6.79 0.18 7.69
C ASN A 67 6.61 1.57 7.09
N PHE A 68 5.58 1.79 6.28
CA PHE A 68 5.34 3.06 5.60
C PHE A 68 5.11 4.22 6.59
N VAL A 69 4.28 4.01 7.63
CA VAL A 69 4.06 5.01 8.68
C VAL A 69 5.38 5.32 9.40
N LYS A 70 6.15 4.29 9.77
CA LYS A 70 7.45 4.47 10.40
C LYS A 70 8.43 5.25 9.52
N ASP A 71 8.47 4.96 8.22
CA ASP A 71 9.35 5.66 7.27
C ASP A 71 8.95 7.15 7.18
N VAL A 72 7.66 7.46 7.11
CA VAL A 72 7.13 8.83 7.13
C VAL A 72 7.50 9.56 8.43
N GLU A 73 7.31 8.91 9.59
CA GLU A 73 7.64 9.47 10.91
C GLU A 73 9.15 9.68 11.09
N GLN A 74 10.00 8.87 10.46
CA GLN A 74 11.46 9.07 10.48
C GLN A 74 11.92 10.24 9.61
N LEU A 75 11.15 10.61 8.59
CA LEU A 75 11.48 11.70 7.67
C LEU A 75 11.05 13.07 8.21
N SER A 76 10.08 13.14 9.12
CA SER A 76 9.63 14.40 9.73
C SER A 76 8.91 14.19 11.05
N ASP A 77 9.18 15.11 12.01
CA ASP A 77 8.55 15.15 13.33
C ASP A 77 7.27 16.00 13.36
N THR A 78 6.99 16.80 12.30
CA THR A 78 5.81 17.66 12.26
C THR A 78 4.71 17.09 11.36
N PRO A 79 3.42 17.27 11.69
CA PRO A 79 2.32 16.79 10.86
C PRO A 79 2.38 17.33 9.41
N GLU A 80 2.72 18.60 9.22
CA GLU A 80 2.88 19.21 7.90
C GLU A 80 4.03 18.57 7.12
N GLY A 81 5.16 18.36 7.78
CA GLY A 81 6.31 17.69 7.19
C GLY A 81 6.00 16.23 6.85
N GLN A 82 5.23 15.53 7.69
CA GLN A 82 4.81 14.14 7.44
C GLN A 82 3.88 14.03 6.22
N LEU A 83 3.00 15.01 5.98
CA LEU A 83 2.18 15.05 4.76
C LEU A 83 3.03 15.10 3.48
N ILE A 84 4.18 15.79 3.53
CA ILE A 84 5.13 15.81 2.40
C ILE A 84 6.00 14.56 2.38
N ALA A 85 6.43 14.08 3.55
CA ALA A 85 7.25 12.89 3.71
C ALA A 85 6.58 11.60 3.18
N ILE A 86 5.24 11.56 3.08
CA ILE A 86 4.49 10.49 2.39
C ILE A 86 5.04 10.27 0.97
N PHE A 87 5.33 11.33 0.25
CA PHE A 87 5.83 11.26 -1.13
C PHE A 87 7.33 10.93 -1.18
N ASP A 88 8.11 11.32 -0.17
CA ASP A 88 9.52 10.91 -0.04
C ASP A 88 9.62 9.41 0.28
N ALA A 89 8.80 8.92 1.20
CA ALA A 89 8.68 7.50 1.48
C ALA A 89 8.21 6.70 0.24
N ALA A 90 7.29 7.28 -0.54
CA ALA A 90 6.85 6.71 -1.81
C ALA A 90 7.98 6.62 -2.84
N GLU A 91 8.80 7.65 -2.98
CA GLU A 91 9.96 7.67 -3.90
C GLU A 91 10.96 6.56 -3.53
N ASN A 92 11.26 6.40 -2.24
CA ASN A 92 12.11 5.32 -1.73
C ASN A 92 11.49 3.95 -2.06
N TRP A 93 10.20 3.77 -1.83
CA TRP A 93 9.49 2.53 -2.16
C TRP A 93 9.49 2.24 -3.66
N PHE A 94 9.23 3.24 -4.52
CA PHE A 94 9.22 3.08 -5.98
C PHE A 94 10.61 2.77 -6.55
N SER A 95 11.67 3.16 -5.83
CA SER A 95 13.06 2.87 -6.20
C SER A 95 13.54 1.49 -5.77
N ASP A 96 12.75 0.76 -4.95
CA ASP A 96 13.09 -0.60 -4.53
C ASP A 96 12.96 -1.58 -5.73
N GLN A 97 13.96 -2.45 -5.89
CA GLN A 97 13.96 -3.49 -6.93
C GLN A 97 12.77 -4.47 -6.83
N ASN A 98 12.11 -4.53 -5.67
CA ASN A 98 10.92 -5.33 -5.41
C ASN A 98 9.62 -4.49 -5.50
N PHE A 99 9.67 -3.32 -6.12
CA PHE A 99 8.48 -2.53 -6.38
C PHE A 99 7.72 -3.10 -7.58
N PHE A 100 6.58 -3.71 -7.33
CA PHE A 100 5.66 -4.26 -8.34
C PHE A 100 4.31 -3.51 -8.36
N GLY A 101 4.29 -2.28 -7.86
CA GLY A 101 3.07 -1.51 -7.70
C GLY A 101 2.29 -1.85 -6.42
N CYS A 102 1.05 -1.39 -6.36
CA CYS A 102 0.19 -1.64 -5.21
C CYS A 102 -0.53 -2.99 -5.34
N MET A 103 -0.24 -3.92 -4.42
CA MET A 103 -0.87 -5.25 -4.38
C MET A 103 -2.40 -5.18 -4.37
N PHE A 104 -2.98 -4.17 -3.70
CA PHE A 104 -4.44 -3.98 -3.60
C PHE A 104 -5.06 -3.44 -4.89
N VAL A 105 -4.35 -2.64 -5.66
CA VAL A 105 -4.77 -2.22 -7.00
C VAL A 105 -4.70 -3.41 -7.96
N ASN A 106 -3.61 -4.16 -7.91
CA ASN A 106 -3.39 -5.32 -8.78
C ASN A 106 -4.47 -6.39 -8.57
N VAL A 107 -4.81 -6.74 -7.32
CA VAL A 107 -5.84 -7.75 -7.07
C VAL A 107 -7.22 -7.30 -7.53
N VAL A 108 -7.57 -6.01 -7.40
CA VAL A 108 -8.85 -5.49 -7.90
C VAL A 108 -8.90 -5.52 -9.43
N GLY A 109 -7.78 -5.32 -10.11
CA GLY A 109 -7.67 -5.46 -11.57
C GLY A 109 -7.91 -6.89 -12.05
N GLU A 110 -7.47 -7.88 -11.29
CA GLU A 110 -7.64 -9.29 -11.62
C GLU A 110 -8.99 -9.88 -11.16
N TYR A 111 -9.58 -9.38 -10.06
CA TYR A 111 -10.86 -9.82 -9.51
C TYR A 111 -11.93 -8.76 -9.75
N SER A 112 -12.57 -8.83 -10.92
CA SER A 112 -13.53 -7.81 -11.39
C SER A 112 -14.90 -7.84 -10.70
N ASP A 113 -15.28 -8.95 -10.05
CA ASP A 113 -16.55 -9.05 -9.32
C ASP A 113 -16.60 -8.00 -8.18
N ALA A 114 -17.63 -7.15 -8.25
CA ALA A 114 -17.84 -6.07 -7.27
C ALA A 114 -18.03 -6.58 -5.83
N ASN A 115 -18.51 -7.81 -5.66
CA ASN A 115 -18.74 -8.47 -4.37
C ASN A 115 -17.59 -9.37 -3.95
N SER A 116 -16.46 -9.34 -4.65
CA SER A 116 -15.29 -10.13 -4.30
C SER A 116 -14.74 -9.73 -2.92
N PRO A 117 -14.46 -10.69 -2.02
CA PRO A 117 -13.82 -10.41 -0.73
C PRO A 117 -12.47 -9.69 -0.88
N MET A 118 -11.75 -9.90 -1.99
CA MET A 118 -10.50 -9.21 -2.30
C MET A 118 -10.72 -7.71 -2.47
N ARG A 119 -11.84 -7.30 -3.09
CA ARG A 119 -12.20 -5.88 -3.23
C ARG A 119 -12.54 -5.25 -1.88
N ASP A 120 -13.18 -5.98 -0.99
CA ASP A 120 -13.53 -5.45 0.34
C ASP A 120 -12.30 -5.24 1.22
N VAL A 121 -11.33 -6.17 1.18
CA VAL A 121 -10.03 -5.98 1.83
C VAL A 121 -9.30 -4.78 1.23
N SER A 122 -9.30 -4.64 -0.11
CA SER A 122 -8.65 -3.51 -0.79
C SER A 122 -9.31 -2.16 -0.43
N LYS A 123 -10.65 -2.08 -0.39
CA LYS A 123 -11.37 -0.89 0.08
C LYS A 123 -11.00 -0.53 1.52
N SER A 124 -10.92 -1.53 2.40
CA SER A 124 -10.57 -1.34 3.80
C SER A 124 -9.15 -0.79 3.95
N PHE A 125 -8.19 -1.31 3.19
CA PHE A 125 -6.82 -0.81 3.14
C PHE A 125 -6.78 0.65 2.67
N LYS A 126 -7.43 0.98 1.54
CA LYS A 126 -7.45 2.35 1.00
C LYS A 126 -8.10 3.34 1.95
N LYS A 127 -9.20 2.96 2.60
CA LYS A 127 -9.85 3.79 3.62
C LYS A 127 -8.92 4.10 4.80
N MET A 128 -8.05 3.17 5.16
CA MET A 128 -7.12 3.34 6.25
C MET A 128 -5.93 4.24 5.87
N VAL A 129 -5.38 4.12 4.65
CA VAL A 129 -4.40 5.08 4.12
C VAL A 129 -4.99 6.48 4.09
N TRP A 130 -6.22 6.63 3.59
CA TRP A 130 -6.94 7.90 3.60
C TRP A 130 -7.09 8.47 5.03
N ARG A 131 -7.47 7.66 6.01
CA ARG A 131 -7.59 8.09 7.40
C ARG A 131 -6.27 8.59 7.97
N TYR A 132 -5.18 7.91 7.70
CA TYR A 132 -3.86 8.34 8.12
C TYR A 132 -3.53 9.75 7.59
N ILE A 133 -3.77 10.00 6.30
CA ILE A 133 -3.58 11.31 5.67
C ILE A 133 -4.52 12.36 6.30
N HIS A 134 -5.80 12.02 6.50
CA HIS A 134 -6.79 12.90 7.11
C HIS A 134 -6.40 13.31 8.54
N ASP A 135 -5.94 12.35 9.34
CA ASP A 135 -5.49 12.61 10.71
C ASP A 135 -4.27 13.55 10.74
N LEU A 136 -3.34 13.40 9.80
CA LEU A 136 -2.23 14.32 9.63
C LEU A 136 -2.70 15.71 9.20
N CYS A 137 -3.63 15.83 8.26
CA CYS A 137 -4.23 17.10 7.86
C CYS A 137 -4.90 17.82 9.05
N THR A 138 -5.63 17.06 9.88
CA THR A 138 -6.28 17.59 11.08
C THR A 138 -5.25 18.10 12.10
N LYS A 139 -4.19 17.32 12.36
CA LYS A 139 -3.09 17.69 13.27
C LYS A 139 -2.29 18.90 12.76
N ALA A 140 -2.11 19.01 11.44
CA ALA A 140 -1.47 20.15 10.78
C ALA A 140 -2.35 21.43 10.83
N GLY A 141 -3.60 21.31 11.24
CA GLY A 141 -4.53 22.44 11.29
C GLY A 141 -4.99 22.94 9.92
N VAL A 142 -5.04 22.06 8.94
CA VAL A 142 -5.62 22.33 7.61
C VAL A 142 -7.09 22.72 7.76
N THR A 143 -7.54 23.76 7.07
CA THR A 143 -8.90 24.31 7.21
C THR A 143 -9.98 23.31 6.79
N GLU A 144 -9.74 22.59 5.68
CA GLU A 144 -10.63 21.54 5.16
C GLU A 144 -9.90 20.19 5.09
N PRO A 145 -9.71 19.50 6.23
CA PRO A 145 -8.86 18.30 6.27
C PRO A 145 -9.37 17.15 5.41
N GLU A 146 -10.69 17.00 5.25
CA GLU A 146 -11.30 15.98 4.39
C GLU A 146 -10.99 16.25 2.89
N THR A 147 -11.16 17.48 2.44
CA THR A 147 -10.87 17.90 1.06
C THR A 147 -9.39 17.70 0.76
N MET A 148 -8.50 18.14 1.65
CA MET A 148 -7.05 17.97 1.49
C MET A 148 -6.65 16.49 1.49
N ALA A 149 -7.21 15.68 2.37
CA ALA A 149 -6.93 14.25 2.41
C ALA A 149 -7.36 13.54 1.13
N ASN A 150 -8.50 13.90 0.54
CA ASN A 150 -8.95 13.38 -0.75
C ASN A 150 -7.96 13.73 -1.87
N GLN A 151 -7.47 14.98 -1.91
CA GLN A 151 -6.50 15.44 -2.91
C GLN A 151 -5.15 14.72 -2.76
N LEU A 152 -4.61 14.66 -1.55
CA LEU A 152 -3.33 14.01 -1.28
C LEU A 152 -3.39 12.49 -1.50
N ALA A 153 -4.47 11.84 -1.12
CA ALA A 153 -4.67 10.42 -1.39
C ALA A 153 -4.74 10.13 -2.90
N LEU A 154 -5.43 10.97 -3.67
CA LEU A 154 -5.50 10.84 -5.13
C LEU A 154 -4.13 11.02 -5.77
N LEU A 155 -3.35 12.02 -5.32
CA LEU A 155 -1.97 12.23 -5.79
C LEU A 155 -1.07 11.04 -5.48
N PHE A 156 -1.15 10.49 -4.27
CA PHE A 156 -0.39 9.32 -3.85
C PHE A 156 -0.74 8.08 -4.70
N GLU A 157 -2.03 7.81 -4.90
CA GLU A 157 -2.50 6.69 -5.75
C GLU A 157 -2.06 6.86 -7.21
N GLY A 158 -2.19 8.07 -7.75
CA GLY A 158 -1.73 8.40 -9.10
C GLY A 158 -0.22 8.20 -9.26
N ALA A 159 0.57 8.61 -8.25
CA ALA A 159 2.01 8.42 -8.26
C ALA A 159 2.40 6.93 -8.28
N ILE A 160 1.73 6.08 -7.47
CA ILE A 160 1.97 4.62 -7.44
C ILE A 160 1.72 4.00 -8.82
N VAL A 161 0.55 4.27 -9.41
CA VAL A 161 0.18 3.68 -10.71
C VAL A 161 1.12 4.18 -11.81
N THR A 162 1.48 5.47 -11.80
CA THR A 162 2.40 6.05 -12.77
C THR A 162 3.80 5.44 -12.65
N ALA A 163 4.33 5.28 -11.43
CA ALA A 163 5.61 4.62 -11.19
C ALA A 163 5.60 3.17 -11.68
N GLN A 164 4.53 2.44 -11.40
CA GLN A 164 4.38 1.05 -11.84
C GLN A 164 4.39 0.91 -13.37
N ILE A 165 3.77 1.85 -14.09
CA ILE A 165 3.70 1.82 -15.56
C ILE A 165 5.02 2.30 -16.19
N SER A 166 5.60 3.39 -15.66
CA SER A 166 6.80 4.01 -16.23
C SER A 166 8.10 3.31 -15.85
N GLY A 167 8.10 2.52 -14.77
CA GLY A 167 9.30 1.91 -14.20
C GLY A 167 10.27 2.93 -13.56
N THR A 168 9.78 4.13 -13.21
CA THR A 168 10.59 5.19 -12.59
C THR A 168 9.92 5.80 -11.36
N ALA A 169 10.71 6.27 -10.39
CA ALA A 169 10.21 6.91 -9.17
C ALA A 169 9.81 8.39 -9.35
N GLY A 170 10.02 9.01 -10.51
CA GLY A 170 9.81 10.44 -10.76
C GLY A 170 8.38 10.94 -10.53
N SER A 171 7.39 10.05 -10.56
CA SER A 171 6.00 10.40 -10.24
C SER A 171 5.80 10.82 -8.79
N ALA A 172 6.59 10.29 -7.85
CA ALA A 172 6.55 10.70 -6.45
C ALA A 172 6.98 12.15 -6.28
N ALA A 173 8.08 12.56 -6.92
CA ALA A 173 8.56 13.95 -6.90
C ALA A 173 7.54 14.92 -7.52
N THR A 174 6.89 14.53 -8.62
CA THR A 174 5.82 15.32 -9.24
C THR A 174 4.63 15.49 -8.28
N ALA A 175 4.15 14.40 -7.67
CA ALA A 175 3.06 14.44 -6.70
C ALA A 175 3.43 15.27 -5.45
N LYS A 176 4.67 15.15 -4.96
CA LYS A 176 5.21 15.96 -3.86
C LYS A 176 5.12 17.46 -4.15
N ASN A 177 5.53 17.88 -5.35
CA ASN A 177 5.46 19.29 -5.74
C ASN A 177 4.04 19.83 -5.71
N VAL A 178 3.06 19.06 -6.24
CA VAL A 178 1.64 19.46 -6.20
C VAL A 178 1.12 19.49 -4.75
N ALA A 179 1.44 18.47 -3.95
CA ALA A 179 1.06 18.42 -2.54
C ALA A 179 1.59 19.62 -1.75
N SER A 180 2.85 20.01 -1.99
CA SER A 180 3.48 21.18 -1.34
C SER A 180 2.75 22.48 -1.68
N GLN A 181 2.35 22.66 -2.95
CA GLN A 181 1.59 23.84 -3.37
C GLN A 181 0.20 23.90 -2.73
N LEU A 182 -0.50 22.75 -2.66
CA LEU A 182 -1.82 22.67 -2.01
C LEU A 182 -1.73 23.01 -0.52
N LEU A 183 -0.75 22.46 0.19
CA LEU A 183 -0.54 22.73 1.61
C LEU A 183 -0.16 24.20 1.86
N ALA A 184 0.75 24.78 1.07
CA ALA A 184 1.16 26.17 1.21
C ALA A 184 -0.02 27.13 0.98
N ALA A 185 -0.86 26.89 -0.02
CA ALA A 185 -2.05 27.71 -0.29
C ALA A 185 -3.05 27.65 0.87
N ASN A 186 -3.26 26.47 1.47
CA ASN A 186 -4.19 26.31 2.58
C ASN A 186 -3.69 26.97 3.87
N LEU A 187 -2.40 26.87 4.19
CA LEU A 187 -1.80 27.49 5.37
C LEU A 187 -1.71 29.02 5.23
N ALA A 188 -1.53 29.55 4.01
CA ALA A 188 -1.53 30.99 3.76
C ALA A 188 -2.94 31.61 3.97
N GLN A 189 -4.01 30.92 3.62
CA GLN A 189 -5.37 31.37 3.88
C GLN A 189 -5.66 31.51 5.37
N LYS A 190 -5.18 30.58 6.20
CA LYS A 190 -5.33 30.61 7.66
C LYS A 190 -4.62 31.79 8.34
N ALA A 191 -3.57 32.33 7.73
CA ALA A 191 -2.84 33.48 8.28
C ALA A 191 -3.50 34.83 7.97
N CYS A 192 -4.50 34.84 7.08
CA CYS A 192 -5.26 36.05 6.68
C CYS A 192 -6.62 36.17 7.35
N ASP A 193 -7.13 35.11 8.00
CA ASP A 193 -8.36 35.06 8.79
C ASP A 193 -8.03 35.26 10.30
#